data_e6fc614cc47b3aaf6c325668e4bb5ca9
#
_entry.id   e6fc614cc47b3aaf6c325668e4bb5ca9
#
_cell.length_a   1.000
_cell.length_b   1.000
_cell.length_c   1.000
_cell.angle_alpha   90.00
_cell.angle_beta   90.00
_cell.angle_gamma   90.00
#
_symmetry.space_group_name_H-M   'P 1'
#
loop_
_entity.id
_entity.type
_entity.pdbx_description
1 polymer ?
#
loop_
_entity_poly.entity_id
_entity_poly.type
_entity_poly.pdbx_seq_one_letter_code
_entity_poly.pdbx_strand_id
1 'polypeptide(L)'
;MRVLYCNPVFFEYRLPFYQELIRLFHGEFYVMYSPIRYKMCNKEQLCEQIKNQLGKNAIPLTSDHLFDTYSKKWDKMPNIEKGKRIPFTLGLMRAISKVNPDILITEGYFQWTPLVLLYGIIHHIPVYMGYERTLHTERNTGKLKTLQRKIFNKK
;
A
#
# COMPACT_ATOMS: atom_id res chain seq x y z
N MET A 1 -7.56 14.35 -15.22
CA MET A 1 -7.80 12.99 -14.69
C MET A 1 -6.77 12.74 -13.62
N ARG A 2 -7.22 12.55 -12.39
CA ARG A 2 -6.37 12.38 -11.21
C ARG A 2 -6.25 10.90 -10.82
N VAL A 3 -5.03 10.40 -10.75
CA VAL A 3 -4.75 9.00 -10.43
C VAL A 3 -4.09 8.92 -9.07
N LEU A 4 -4.59 8.07 -8.18
CA LEU A 4 -3.98 7.80 -6.89
C LEU A 4 -3.52 6.34 -6.80
N TYR A 5 -2.23 6.15 -6.62
CA TYR A 5 -1.61 4.86 -6.36
C TYR A 5 -1.45 4.67 -4.85
N CYS A 6 -2.15 3.70 -4.28
CA CYS A 6 -2.10 3.34 -2.86
C CYS A 6 -1.10 2.20 -2.64
N ASN A 7 0.13 2.53 -2.30
CA ASN A 7 1.20 1.56 -2.02
C ASN A 7 1.83 1.86 -0.64
N PRO A 8 1.49 1.10 0.40
CA PRO A 8 1.95 1.42 1.75
C PRO A 8 3.48 1.40 1.91
N VAL A 9 4.16 0.54 1.17
CA VAL A 9 5.64 0.44 1.18
C VAL A 9 6.12 0.01 -0.19
N PHE A 10 7.05 0.75 -0.74
CA PHE A 10 7.74 0.42 -1.99
C PHE A 10 9.24 0.67 -1.88
N PHE A 11 10.01 0.10 -2.80
CA PHE A 11 11.47 0.22 -2.83
C PHE A 11 11.94 1.34 -3.75
N GLU A 12 13.20 1.72 -3.62
CA GLU A 12 13.86 2.80 -4.36
C GLU A 12 13.73 2.66 -5.88
N TYR A 13 13.82 1.44 -6.41
CA TYR A 13 13.73 1.16 -7.85
C TYR A 13 12.40 1.59 -8.48
N ARG A 14 11.38 1.82 -7.66
CA ARG A 14 10.07 2.33 -8.11
C ARG A 14 10.01 3.84 -8.28
N LEU A 15 10.94 4.58 -7.71
CA LEU A 15 10.91 6.04 -7.77
C LEU A 15 10.98 6.59 -9.20
N PRO A 16 11.89 6.11 -10.08
CA PRO A 16 11.91 6.56 -11.47
C PRO A 16 10.61 6.22 -12.23
N PHE A 17 10.00 5.07 -11.93
CA PHE A 17 8.72 4.68 -12.50
C PHE A 17 7.60 5.64 -12.09
N TYR A 18 7.52 6.02 -10.83
CA TYR A 18 6.52 6.98 -10.37
C TYR A 18 6.77 8.39 -10.91
N GLN A 19 8.01 8.81 -11.02
CA GLN A 19 8.37 10.10 -11.65
C GLN A 19 7.89 10.15 -13.10
N GLU A 20 8.07 9.07 -13.86
CA GLU A 20 7.61 8.99 -15.24
C GLU A 20 6.07 9.02 -15.32
N LEU A 21 5.37 8.32 -14.43
CA LEU A 21 3.92 8.40 -14.37
C LEU A 21 3.43 9.81 -14.01
N ILE A 22 4.08 10.49 -13.06
CA ILE A 22 3.76 11.88 -12.72
C ILE A 22 3.92 12.77 -13.96
N ARG A 23 4.99 12.58 -14.75
CA ARG A 23 5.23 13.32 -16.00
C ARG A 23 4.14 13.03 -17.04
N LEU A 24 3.80 11.76 -17.26
CA LEU A 24 2.80 11.33 -18.25
C LEU A 24 1.39 11.82 -17.90
N PHE A 25 1.07 11.89 -16.63
CA PHE A 25 -0.22 12.41 -16.13
C PHE A 25 -0.20 13.91 -15.83
N HIS A 26 0.79 14.65 -16.35
CA HIS A 26 0.91 16.10 -16.18
C HIS A 26 0.83 16.57 -14.71
N GLY A 27 1.41 15.80 -13.79
CA GLY A 27 1.41 16.10 -12.36
C GLY A 27 0.16 15.63 -11.59
N GLU A 28 -0.81 15.02 -12.26
CA GLU A 28 -2.05 14.50 -11.64
C GLU A 28 -1.96 13.01 -11.24
N PHE A 29 -0.75 12.47 -11.11
CA PHE A 29 -0.49 11.14 -10.57
C PHE A 29 0.10 11.26 -9.17
N TYR A 30 -0.56 10.67 -8.18
CA TYR A 30 -0.19 10.74 -6.78
C TYR A 30 0.15 9.36 -6.23
N VAL A 31 1.12 9.29 -5.32
CA VAL A 31 1.52 8.04 -4.64
C VAL A 31 1.31 8.20 -3.15
N MET A 32 0.38 7.43 -2.60
CA MET A 32 0.14 7.37 -1.16
C MET A 32 0.98 6.27 -0.52
N TYR A 33 1.70 6.60 0.55
CA TYR A 33 2.60 5.69 1.24
C TYR A 33 2.52 5.86 2.77
N SER A 34 3.07 4.91 3.54
CA SER A 34 3.04 4.92 4.99
C SER A 34 4.43 5.22 5.60
N PRO A 35 4.70 6.44 6.07
CA PRO A 35 5.97 6.76 6.73
C PRO A 35 6.25 5.88 7.95
N ILE A 36 5.20 5.51 8.69
CA ILE A 36 5.31 4.68 9.89
C ILE A 36 5.89 3.31 9.55
N ARG A 37 5.50 2.72 8.41
CA ARG A 37 6.01 1.41 7.98
C ARG A 37 7.48 1.46 7.59
N TYR A 38 7.92 2.56 6.97
CA TYR A 38 9.35 2.76 6.67
C TYR A 38 10.19 2.85 7.94
N LYS A 39 9.70 3.58 8.95
CA LYS A 39 10.34 3.67 10.26
C LYS A 39 10.46 2.29 10.92
N MET A 40 9.39 1.49 10.89
CA MET A 40 9.39 0.13 11.46
C MET A 40 10.37 -0.83 10.76
N CYS A 41 10.73 -0.54 9.51
CA CYS A 41 11.69 -1.33 8.73
C CYS A 41 13.11 -0.72 8.73
N ASN A 42 13.38 0.30 9.56
CA ASN A 42 14.64 1.05 9.57
C ASN A 42 15.02 1.63 8.19
N LYS A 43 14.02 2.11 7.44
CA LYS A 43 14.18 2.70 6.09
C LYS A 43 13.74 4.16 6.03
N GLU A 44 14.02 4.92 7.05
CA GLU A 44 13.62 6.34 7.16
C GLU A 44 14.23 7.20 6.04
N GLN A 45 15.48 6.91 5.65
CA GLN A 45 16.15 7.60 4.54
C GLN A 45 15.38 7.49 3.22
N LEU A 46 14.78 6.31 2.95
CA LEU A 46 13.94 6.14 1.76
C LEU A 46 12.69 7.02 1.83
N CYS A 47 12.13 7.22 3.01
CA CYS A 47 10.98 8.12 3.18
C CYS A 47 11.32 9.58 2.81
N GLU A 48 12.52 10.03 3.13
CA GLU A 48 13.01 11.36 2.73
C GLU A 48 13.27 11.43 1.21
N GLN A 49 13.85 10.39 0.64
CA GLN A 49 14.04 10.31 -0.82
C GLN A 49 12.70 10.39 -1.56
N ILE A 50 11.67 9.68 -1.09
CA ILE A 50 10.32 9.73 -1.64
C ILE A 50 9.79 11.17 -1.66
N LYS A 51 9.89 11.88 -0.53
CA LYS A 51 9.46 13.28 -0.43
C LYS A 51 10.22 14.20 -1.40
N ASN A 52 11.54 14.04 -1.46
CA ASN A 52 12.40 14.89 -2.29
C ASN A 52 12.17 14.63 -3.78
N GLN A 53 11.99 13.37 -4.19
CA GLN A 53 11.88 13.00 -5.61
C GLN A 53 10.47 13.12 -6.17
N LEU A 54 9.44 12.85 -5.38
CA LEU A 54 8.05 12.93 -5.83
C LEU A 54 7.35 14.23 -5.40
N GLY A 55 7.93 15.00 -4.47
CA GLY A 55 7.43 16.30 -4.04
C GLY A 55 5.98 16.27 -3.58
N LYS A 56 5.15 17.18 -4.10
CA LYS A 56 3.72 17.29 -3.79
C LYS A 56 2.88 16.05 -4.18
N ASN A 57 3.42 15.21 -5.05
CA ASN A 57 2.76 13.99 -5.53
C ASN A 57 2.94 12.80 -4.56
N ALA A 58 3.83 12.93 -3.57
CA ALA A 58 3.99 11.98 -2.49
C ALA A 58 3.02 12.29 -1.34
N ILE A 59 2.03 11.43 -1.11
CA ILE A 59 1.01 11.62 -0.07
C ILE A 59 1.32 10.71 1.12
N PRO A 60 1.88 11.24 2.23
CA PRO A 60 2.14 10.44 3.42
C PRO A 60 0.84 10.17 4.20
N LEU A 61 0.55 8.90 4.46
CA LEU A 61 -0.52 8.49 5.38
C LEU A 61 0.05 8.38 6.80
N THR A 62 -0.10 9.44 7.59
CA THR A 62 0.39 9.51 8.96
C THR A 62 -0.50 8.81 9.98
N SER A 63 -1.75 8.48 9.60
CA SER A 63 -2.73 7.78 10.44
C SER A 63 -2.73 6.26 10.25
N ASP A 64 -1.67 5.70 9.65
CA ASP A 64 -1.51 4.26 9.48
C ASP A 64 -0.97 3.66 10.78
N HIS A 65 -1.83 3.04 11.56
CA HIS A 65 -1.45 2.38 12.81
C HIS A 65 -1.33 0.88 12.58
N LEU A 66 -0.23 0.31 13.03
CA LEU A 66 0.00 -1.14 13.02
C LEU A 66 -0.09 -1.64 14.45
N PHE A 67 -1.12 -2.43 14.75
CA PHE A 67 -1.17 -3.16 16.00
C PHE A 67 -0.23 -4.36 15.89
N ASP A 68 0.81 -4.35 16.70
CA ASP A 68 1.72 -5.48 16.82
C ASP A 68 1.15 -6.45 17.85
N THR A 69 0.69 -7.61 17.40
CA THR A 69 0.23 -8.70 18.27
C THR A 69 1.43 -9.48 18.85
N TYR A 70 2.54 -8.79 19.04
CA TYR A 70 3.78 -9.36 19.51
C TYR A 70 3.63 -9.90 20.94
N SER A 71 3.68 -11.21 21.10
CA SER A 71 3.77 -11.84 22.41
C SER A 71 5.25 -12.06 22.75
N LYS A 72 5.71 -11.56 23.91
CA LYS A 72 7.07 -11.80 24.44
C LYS A 72 7.48 -13.29 24.53
N LYS A 73 6.50 -14.20 24.42
CA LYS A 73 6.72 -15.66 24.37
C LYS A 73 7.49 -16.14 23.13
N TRP A 74 7.56 -15.34 22.05
CA TRP A 74 8.13 -15.72 20.77
C TRP A 74 9.60 -15.32 20.59
N ASP A 75 10.20 -14.61 21.56
CA ASP A 75 11.60 -14.18 21.51
C ASP A 75 12.61 -15.33 21.49
N LYS A 76 12.17 -16.53 21.84
CA LYS A 76 13.04 -17.72 21.95
C LYS A 76 13.11 -18.57 20.67
N MET A 77 12.38 -18.23 19.62
CA MET A 77 12.39 -19.02 18.38
C MET A 77 13.11 -18.24 17.26
N PRO A 78 14.29 -18.68 16.81
CA PRO A 78 14.95 -18.14 15.64
C PRO A 78 14.15 -18.49 14.38
N ASN A 79 14.00 -17.53 13.46
CA ASN A 79 13.46 -17.68 12.10
C ASN A 79 11.94 -17.79 11.90
N ILE A 80 11.09 -17.43 12.87
CA ILE A 80 9.66 -17.28 12.62
C ILE A 80 9.34 -15.78 12.52
N GLU A 81 8.60 -15.37 11.49
CA GLU A 81 8.03 -14.01 11.41
C GLU A 81 7.23 -13.74 12.68
N LYS A 82 7.81 -12.95 13.56
CA LYS A 82 7.37 -12.75 14.92
C LYS A 82 6.14 -11.84 14.93
N GLY A 83 4.97 -12.42 15.14
CA GLY A 83 3.71 -11.69 15.34
C GLY A 83 2.95 -11.34 14.05
N LYS A 84 1.63 -11.30 14.13
CA LYS A 84 0.77 -10.78 13.07
C LYS A 84 0.57 -9.29 13.29
N ARG A 85 1.02 -8.47 12.37
CA ARG A 85 0.73 -7.03 12.36
C ARG A 85 -0.65 -6.82 11.75
N ILE A 86 -1.58 -6.38 12.57
CA ILE A 86 -2.93 -6.03 12.10
C ILE A 86 -2.92 -4.52 11.80
N PRO A 87 -3.08 -4.13 10.53
CA PRO A 87 -3.16 -2.72 10.19
C PRO A 87 -4.54 -2.17 10.59
N PHE A 88 -4.50 -1.04 11.24
CA PHE A 88 -5.69 -0.27 11.53
C PHE A 88 -5.55 1.10 10.84
N THR A 89 -6.15 1.21 9.66
CA THR A 89 -5.96 2.34 8.75
C THR A 89 -7.24 3.14 8.58
N LEU A 90 -7.90 3.51 9.67
CA LEU A 90 -9.14 4.32 9.62
C LEU A 90 -8.97 5.63 8.84
N GLY A 91 -7.78 6.20 8.83
CA GLY A 91 -7.49 7.43 8.09
C GLY A 91 -7.35 7.27 6.58
N LEU A 92 -7.24 6.04 6.05
CA LEU A 92 -6.98 5.80 4.63
C LEU A 92 -8.11 6.33 3.75
N MET A 93 -9.35 5.99 4.03
CA MET A 93 -10.50 6.43 3.24
C MET A 93 -10.63 7.96 3.23
N ARG A 94 -10.40 8.60 4.38
CA ARG A 94 -10.39 10.08 4.49
C ARG A 94 -9.22 10.69 3.69
N ALA A 95 -8.06 10.06 3.68
CA ALA A 95 -6.91 10.52 2.91
C ALA A 95 -7.17 10.38 1.40
N ILE A 96 -7.76 9.28 0.95
CA ILE A 96 -8.20 9.09 -0.45
C ILE A 96 -9.20 10.18 -0.84
N SER A 97 -10.20 10.45 -0.01
CA SER A 97 -11.20 11.48 -0.24
C SER A 97 -10.60 12.88 -0.41
N LYS A 98 -9.55 13.22 0.35
CA LYS A 98 -8.85 14.50 0.21
C LYS A 98 -8.13 14.66 -1.13
N VAL A 99 -7.62 13.57 -1.69
CA VAL A 99 -6.99 13.58 -3.02
C VAL A 99 -8.05 13.70 -4.10
N ASN A 100 -9.26 13.19 -3.87
CA ASN A 100 -10.38 13.15 -4.80
C ASN A 100 -9.98 12.56 -6.17
N PRO A 101 -9.56 11.28 -6.21
CA PRO A 101 -9.07 10.66 -7.43
C PRO A 101 -10.20 10.24 -8.37
N ASP A 102 -9.93 10.28 -9.67
CA ASP A 102 -10.80 9.71 -10.71
C ASP A 102 -10.52 8.22 -10.90
N ILE A 103 -9.27 7.78 -10.59
CA ILE A 103 -8.82 6.40 -10.70
C ILE A 103 -8.01 6.04 -9.45
N LEU A 104 -8.23 4.85 -8.93
CA LEU A 104 -7.45 4.25 -7.86
C LEU A 104 -6.61 3.10 -8.38
N ILE A 105 -5.37 3.03 -7.91
CA ILE A 105 -4.50 1.88 -8.11
C ILE A 105 -4.06 1.36 -6.74
N THR A 106 -4.09 0.06 -6.53
CA THR A 106 -3.59 -0.57 -5.30
C THR A 106 -2.57 -1.64 -5.62
N GLU A 107 -1.63 -1.86 -4.71
CA GLU A 107 -0.58 -2.85 -4.87
C GLU A 107 -1.04 -4.21 -4.38
N GLY A 108 -1.29 -5.15 -5.30
CA GLY A 108 -1.58 -6.54 -5.00
C GLY A 108 -2.60 -6.76 -3.87
N TYR A 109 -2.44 -7.87 -3.14
CA TYR A 109 -3.30 -8.20 -1.99
C TYR A 109 -2.71 -7.70 -0.66
N PHE A 110 -2.28 -6.43 -0.64
CA PHE A 110 -1.78 -5.79 0.57
C PHE A 110 -2.91 -5.34 1.51
N GLN A 111 -2.51 -4.90 2.68
CA GLN A 111 -3.41 -4.57 3.78
C GLN A 111 -4.34 -3.38 3.48
N TRP A 112 -3.93 -2.46 2.60
CA TRP A 112 -4.76 -1.33 2.17
C TRP A 112 -5.76 -1.71 1.09
N THR A 113 -5.49 -2.76 0.31
CA THR A 113 -6.31 -3.16 -0.84
C THR A 113 -7.79 -3.33 -0.53
N PRO A 114 -8.22 -4.01 0.57
CA PRO A 114 -9.63 -4.13 0.88
C PRO A 114 -10.34 -2.80 1.08
N LEU A 115 -9.68 -1.84 1.75
CA LEU A 115 -10.24 -0.51 2.00
C LEU A 115 -10.27 0.36 0.74
N VAL A 116 -9.24 0.25 -0.11
CA VAL A 116 -9.19 0.95 -1.41
C VAL A 116 -10.30 0.45 -2.32
N LEU A 117 -10.52 -0.88 -2.39
CA LEU A 117 -11.60 -1.48 -3.16
C LEU A 117 -12.98 -1.06 -2.62
N LEU A 118 -13.15 -1.09 -1.30
CA LEU A 118 -14.39 -0.64 -0.67
C LEU A 118 -14.68 0.82 -0.99
N TYR A 119 -13.67 1.69 -0.92
CA TYR A 119 -13.79 3.09 -1.28
C TYR A 119 -14.23 3.27 -2.75
N GLY A 120 -13.56 2.53 -3.66
CA GLY A 120 -13.90 2.57 -5.09
C GLY A 120 -15.34 2.14 -5.36
N ILE A 121 -15.83 1.10 -4.68
CA ILE A 121 -17.21 0.63 -4.80
C ILE A 121 -18.20 1.71 -4.31
N ILE A 122 -17.98 2.27 -3.13
CA ILE A 122 -18.88 3.27 -2.53
C ILE A 122 -18.97 4.54 -3.39
N HIS A 123 -17.84 4.97 -3.97
CA HIS A 123 -17.74 6.21 -4.72
C HIS A 123 -17.80 6.02 -6.24
N HIS A 124 -18.06 4.80 -6.72
CA HIS A 124 -18.10 4.45 -8.15
C HIS A 124 -16.81 4.83 -8.91
N ILE A 125 -15.65 4.72 -8.24
CA ILE A 125 -14.35 5.01 -8.81
C ILE A 125 -13.70 3.69 -9.26
N PRO A 126 -13.19 3.60 -10.51
CA PRO A 126 -12.49 2.40 -10.98
C PRO A 126 -11.22 2.15 -10.16
N VAL A 127 -11.03 0.89 -9.75
CA VAL A 127 -9.86 0.45 -8.99
C VAL A 127 -9.10 -0.60 -9.79
N TYR A 128 -7.84 -0.31 -10.05
CA TYR A 128 -6.91 -1.24 -10.68
C TYR A 128 -5.96 -1.83 -9.66
N MET A 129 -5.57 -3.08 -9.86
CA MET A 129 -4.63 -3.76 -8.97
C MET A 129 -3.31 -4.00 -9.70
N GLY A 130 -2.24 -3.34 -9.26
CA GLY A 130 -0.87 -3.65 -9.68
C GLY A 130 -0.40 -4.93 -8.99
N TYR A 131 0.10 -5.90 -9.76
CA TYR A 131 0.53 -7.17 -9.19
C TYR A 131 1.83 -7.66 -9.81
N GLU A 132 2.89 -7.66 -9.04
CA GLU A 132 4.24 -8.02 -9.51
C GLU A 132 4.69 -9.44 -9.16
N ARG A 133 3.84 -10.26 -8.52
CA ARG A 133 4.25 -11.59 -8.10
C ARG A 133 4.00 -12.63 -9.18
N THR A 134 4.99 -13.49 -9.40
CA THR A 134 4.87 -14.66 -10.25
C THR A 134 4.20 -15.82 -9.52
N LEU A 135 3.62 -16.77 -10.24
CA LEU A 135 3.05 -18.01 -9.70
C LEU A 135 4.05 -18.76 -8.80
N HIS A 136 5.35 -18.64 -9.08
CA HIS A 136 6.40 -19.29 -8.30
C HIS A 136 6.53 -18.70 -6.89
N THR A 137 6.42 -17.38 -6.74
CA THR A 137 6.50 -16.69 -5.44
C THR A 137 5.23 -16.84 -4.61
N GLU A 138 4.16 -17.41 -5.21
CA GLU A 138 2.85 -17.53 -4.59
C GLU A 138 2.55 -18.90 -3.97
N ARG A 139 3.40 -19.90 -4.18
CA ARG A 139 3.17 -21.28 -3.73
C ARG A 139 2.92 -21.41 -2.22
N ASN A 140 3.36 -20.45 -1.42
CA ASN A 140 3.25 -20.46 0.05
C ASN A 140 2.24 -19.43 0.59
N THR A 141 1.21 -19.06 -0.16
CA THR A 141 0.20 -18.12 0.34
C THR A 141 -0.76 -18.79 1.31
N GLY A 142 -0.91 -18.21 2.51
CA GLY A 142 -1.82 -18.73 3.52
C GLY A 142 -3.30 -18.68 3.10
N LYS A 143 -4.13 -19.53 3.69
CA LYS A 143 -5.57 -19.71 3.41
C LYS A 143 -6.36 -18.39 3.33
N LEU A 144 -6.02 -17.40 4.16
CA LEU A 144 -6.70 -16.09 4.17
C LEU A 144 -6.48 -15.30 2.88
N LYS A 145 -5.25 -15.30 2.35
CA LYS A 145 -4.95 -14.64 1.06
C LYS A 145 -5.61 -15.36 -0.11
N THR A 146 -5.73 -16.68 -0.05
CA THR A 146 -6.44 -17.47 -1.06
C THR A 146 -7.93 -17.14 -1.06
N LEU A 147 -8.54 -16.97 0.10
CA LEU A 147 -9.94 -16.56 0.22
C LEU A 147 -10.14 -15.12 -0.31
N GLN A 148 -9.28 -14.21 0.07
CA GLN A 148 -9.29 -12.82 -0.40
C GLN A 148 -9.24 -12.75 -1.94
N ARG A 149 -8.37 -13.55 -2.59
CA ARG A 149 -8.29 -13.66 -4.05
C ARG A 149 -9.58 -14.18 -4.68
N LYS A 150 -10.18 -15.23 -4.10
CA LYS A 150 -11.45 -15.78 -4.59
C LYS A 150 -12.57 -14.75 -4.56
N ILE A 151 -12.59 -13.89 -3.54
CA ILE A 151 -13.60 -12.83 -3.41
C ILE A 151 -13.38 -11.73 -4.45
N PHE A 152 -12.13 -11.27 -4.63
CA PHE A 152 -11.83 -10.14 -5.51
C PHE A 152 -11.73 -10.49 -7.00
N ASN A 153 -11.44 -11.74 -7.35
CA ASN A 153 -11.38 -12.17 -8.74
C ASN A 153 -12.76 -12.60 -9.33
N LYS A 154 -13.82 -12.51 -8.55
CA LYS A 154 -15.19 -12.85 -9.02
C LYS A 154 -15.93 -11.66 -9.64
N LYS A 155 -15.27 -10.54 -9.81
CA LYS A 155 -15.77 -9.36 -10.52
C LYS A 155 -14.82 -9.08 -11.72
#